data_e37236383a56a1ce59668e59da2b72d6
#
_entry.id   e37236383a56a1ce59668e59da2b72d6
#
_cell.length_a   1.000
_cell.length_b   1.000
_cell.length_c   1.000
_cell.angle_alpha   90.00
_cell.angle_beta   90.00
_cell.angle_gamma   90.00
#
_symmetry.space_group_name_H-M   'P 1'
#
loop_
_entity.id
_entity.type
_entity.pdbx_description
1 polymer ?
#
loop_
_entity_poly.entity_id
_entity_poly.type
_entity_poly.pdbx_seq_one_letter_code
_entity_poly.pdbx_strand_id
1 'polypeptide(L)'
;MTDTGHGLRVMTFNLQVDWDGAPHPWSRRREAAVDVLRRERPHLVGTQEGLHGQVRDLEAGLGPDYGWAGQGREGGTRGEYMAIFYDRRRLDPLARGHFWLSGTPDVPGSNTWGGGCPRMVTWVRFRDLATGGELCAANTHFDHLSAHAREQAARQLAAWLTTHAADVPVLVTGDFNTPARGPVHTALLTGADLVDTWDAAAERGPDSGTFHDHLPPVPDGDRIDWILAPRGTDVRTAKVNTAAEPGRCPSDHFPVQALVHLARTVPEVPAP
;
A
#
# COMPACT_ATOMS: atom_id res chain seq x y z
N MET A 1 -9.76 24.82 8.47
CA MET A 1 -10.49 24.55 7.21
C MET A 1 -11.19 23.23 7.38
N THR A 2 -12.51 23.21 7.27
CA THR A 2 -13.33 22.00 7.49
C THR A 2 -13.05 21.01 6.35
N ASP A 3 -12.67 19.80 6.73
CA ASP A 3 -12.67 18.63 5.84
C ASP A 3 -14.04 18.57 5.14
N THR A 4 -14.08 18.71 3.82
CA THR A 4 -15.34 18.70 3.03
C THR A 4 -15.98 17.30 2.97
N GLY A 5 -15.57 16.36 3.82
CA GLY A 5 -16.14 15.01 3.91
C GLY A 5 -15.76 14.05 2.76
N HIS A 6 -14.99 14.49 1.77
CA HIS A 6 -14.63 13.68 0.60
C HIS A 6 -13.17 13.15 0.60
N GLY A 7 -12.39 13.49 1.62
CA GLY A 7 -11.00 13.00 1.76
C GLY A 7 -10.94 11.47 1.87
N LEU A 8 -9.98 10.87 1.17
CA LEU A 8 -9.71 9.43 1.23
C LEU A 8 -8.54 9.19 2.18
N ARG A 9 -8.78 8.43 3.26
CA ARG A 9 -7.73 7.98 4.19
C ARG A 9 -7.07 6.73 3.62
N VAL A 10 -5.79 6.82 3.30
CA VAL A 10 -4.99 5.76 2.70
C VAL A 10 -3.91 5.33 3.69
N MET A 11 -3.61 4.04 3.75
CA MET A 11 -2.56 3.48 4.58
C MET A 11 -1.76 2.44 3.79
N THR A 12 -0.45 2.36 4.02
CA THR A 12 0.36 1.19 3.73
C THR A 12 0.86 0.60 5.05
N PHE A 13 0.85 -0.73 5.19
CA PHE A 13 1.19 -1.39 6.43
C PHE A 13 1.78 -2.78 6.18
N ASN A 14 3.10 -2.89 6.23
CA ASN A 14 3.77 -4.18 6.28
C ASN A 14 3.44 -4.87 7.61
N LEU A 15 2.90 -6.10 7.56
CA LEU A 15 2.39 -6.85 8.71
C LEU A 15 3.45 -7.70 9.41
N GLN A 16 4.66 -7.73 8.87
CA GLN A 16 5.70 -8.70 9.25
C GLN A 16 5.21 -10.15 9.13
N VAL A 17 5.83 -10.89 8.25
CA VAL A 17 5.51 -12.32 8.04
C VAL A 17 5.64 -13.10 9.35
N ASP A 18 4.74 -14.06 9.55
CA ASP A 18 4.82 -14.99 10.67
C ASP A 18 5.54 -16.26 10.27
N TRP A 19 6.40 -16.77 11.14
CA TRP A 19 7.09 -18.05 10.96
C TRP A 19 7.28 -18.76 12.29
N ASP A 20 7.49 -20.09 12.23
CA ASP A 20 7.70 -20.90 13.43
C ASP A 20 8.95 -20.45 14.20
N GLY A 21 8.77 -20.14 15.48
CA GLY A 21 9.85 -19.64 16.33
C GLY A 21 10.14 -18.14 16.20
N ALA A 22 9.31 -17.37 15.50
CA ALA A 22 9.46 -15.91 15.43
C ALA A 22 9.52 -15.28 16.84
N PRO A 23 10.46 -14.35 17.10
CA PRO A 23 10.56 -13.67 18.41
C PRO A 23 9.32 -12.84 18.73
N HIS A 24 8.66 -12.34 17.70
CA HIS A 24 7.42 -11.55 17.77
C HIS A 24 6.32 -12.23 16.93
N PRO A 25 5.77 -13.40 17.38
CA PRO A 25 4.81 -14.16 16.59
C PRO A 25 3.52 -13.39 16.37
N TRP A 26 2.86 -13.64 15.24
CA TRP A 26 1.60 -12.99 14.87
C TRP A 26 0.51 -13.09 15.95
N SER A 27 0.46 -14.22 16.65
CA SER A 27 -0.49 -14.42 17.74
C SER A 27 -0.41 -13.36 18.86
N ARG A 28 0.75 -12.73 19.05
CA ARG A 28 0.94 -11.62 19.99
C ARG A 28 0.74 -10.24 19.37
N ARG A 29 0.91 -10.10 18.05
CA ARG A 29 0.84 -8.83 17.32
C ARG A 29 -0.54 -8.54 16.72
N ARG A 30 -1.32 -9.59 16.43
CA ARG A 30 -2.61 -9.54 15.73
C ARG A 30 -3.56 -8.49 16.29
N GLU A 31 -3.79 -8.48 17.60
CA GLU A 31 -4.71 -7.53 18.22
C GLU A 31 -4.25 -6.09 18.02
N ALA A 32 -2.95 -5.82 18.21
CA ALA A 32 -2.38 -4.50 18.00
C ALA A 32 -2.51 -4.04 16.55
N ALA A 33 -2.33 -4.92 15.57
CA ALA A 33 -2.51 -4.61 14.16
C ALA A 33 -3.98 -4.26 13.84
N VAL A 34 -4.93 -5.05 14.36
CA VAL A 34 -6.37 -4.77 14.23
C VAL A 34 -6.74 -3.44 14.90
N ASP A 35 -6.22 -3.17 16.11
CA ASP A 35 -6.51 -1.94 16.86
C ASP A 35 -5.99 -0.68 16.12
N VAL A 36 -4.83 -0.75 15.49
CA VAL A 36 -4.34 0.34 14.62
C VAL A 36 -5.33 0.63 13.51
N LEU A 37 -5.76 -0.40 12.77
CA LEU A 37 -6.70 -0.24 11.66
C LEU A 37 -8.08 0.28 12.13
N ARG A 38 -8.58 -0.22 13.25
CA ARG A 38 -9.85 0.24 13.84
C ARG A 38 -9.79 1.68 14.33
N ARG A 39 -8.67 2.10 14.92
CA ARG A 39 -8.47 3.46 15.43
C ARG A 39 -8.34 4.46 14.29
N GLU A 40 -7.50 4.16 13.30
CA GLU A 40 -7.21 5.06 12.19
C GLU A 40 -8.32 5.06 11.12
N ARG A 41 -9.10 3.98 11.03
CA ARG A 41 -10.24 3.80 10.11
C ARG A 41 -9.89 4.20 8.67
N PRO A 42 -8.81 3.65 8.08
CA PRO A 42 -8.46 3.95 6.70
C PRO A 42 -9.56 3.47 5.75
N HIS A 43 -9.81 4.23 4.67
CA HIS A 43 -10.72 3.77 3.62
C HIS A 43 -10.05 2.75 2.70
N LEU A 44 -8.72 2.84 2.56
CA LEU A 44 -7.89 1.97 1.74
C LEU A 44 -6.61 1.60 2.50
N VAL A 45 -6.28 0.31 2.55
CA VAL A 45 -5.04 -0.19 3.15
C VAL A 45 -4.36 -1.17 2.21
N GLY A 46 -3.13 -0.87 1.81
CA GLY A 46 -2.23 -1.88 1.24
C GLY A 46 -1.43 -2.55 2.35
N THR A 47 -1.51 -3.89 2.44
CA THR A 47 -0.70 -4.65 3.39
C THR A 47 0.33 -5.50 2.68
N GLN A 48 1.50 -5.69 3.29
CA GLN A 48 2.59 -6.52 2.79
C GLN A 48 2.91 -7.62 3.80
N GLU A 49 3.56 -8.68 3.36
CA GLU A 49 4.04 -9.83 4.14
C GLU A 49 2.97 -10.72 4.80
N GLY A 50 1.73 -10.29 4.87
CA GLY A 50 0.70 -11.10 5.51
C GLY A 50 0.53 -12.47 4.86
N LEU A 51 0.69 -13.55 5.61
CA LEU A 51 0.27 -14.88 5.19
C LEU A 51 -1.26 -14.96 5.15
N HIS A 52 -1.82 -15.98 4.46
CA HIS A 52 -3.27 -16.16 4.36
C HIS A 52 -3.97 -16.10 5.72
N GLY A 53 -3.41 -16.73 6.76
CA GLY A 53 -3.97 -16.69 8.12
C GLY A 53 -3.98 -15.28 8.72
N GLN A 54 -2.91 -14.50 8.54
CA GLN A 54 -2.82 -13.12 9.01
C GLN A 54 -3.86 -12.22 8.31
N VAL A 55 -4.02 -12.38 6.98
CA VAL A 55 -5.04 -11.65 6.20
C VAL A 55 -6.46 -11.98 6.68
N ARG A 56 -6.75 -13.26 6.95
CA ARG A 56 -8.05 -13.72 7.48
C ARG A 56 -8.33 -13.20 8.89
N ASP A 57 -7.31 -13.13 9.73
CA ASP A 57 -7.43 -12.56 11.07
C ASP A 57 -7.73 -11.06 11.03
N LEU A 58 -7.09 -10.30 10.11
CA LEU A 58 -7.44 -8.89 9.89
C LEU A 58 -8.87 -8.73 9.39
N GLU A 59 -9.30 -9.55 8.42
CA GLU A 59 -10.69 -9.53 7.93
C GLU A 59 -11.69 -9.77 9.06
N ALA A 60 -11.47 -10.79 9.88
CA ALA A 60 -12.31 -11.09 11.04
C ALA A 60 -12.29 -9.94 12.05
N GLY A 61 -11.11 -9.37 12.31
CA GLY A 61 -10.93 -8.25 13.22
C GLY A 61 -11.61 -6.97 12.75
N LEU A 62 -11.56 -6.64 11.46
CA LEU A 62 -12.17 -5.44 10.89
C LEU A 62 -13.69 -5.57 10.72
N GLY A 63 -14.18 -6.80 10.60
CA GLY A 63 -15.61 -7.09 10.46
C GLY A 63 -16.18 -6.81 9.06
N PRO A 64 -17.52 -6.87 8.90
CA PRO A 64 -18.19 -6.90 7.61
C PRO A 64 -18.09 -5.60 6.81
N ASP A 65 -17.79 -4.48 7.48
CA ASP A 65 -17.64 -3.18 6.85
C ASP A 65 -16.41 -3.12 5.93
N TYR A 66 -15.42 -4.02 6.13
CA TYR A 66 -14.24 -4.09 5.29
C TYR A 66 -14.31 -5.29 4.34
N GLY A 67 -13.87 -5.03 3.10
CA GLY A 67 -13.54 -6.04 2.13
C GLY A 67 -12.04 -6.12 1.90
N TRP A 68 -11.60 -7.16 1.21
CA TRP A 68 -10.21 -7.24 0.78
C TRP A 68 -10.06 -7.97 -0.56
N ALA A 69 -8.94 -7.72 -1.24
CA ALA A 69 -8.51 -8.39 -2.44
C ALA A 69 -7.03 -8.76 -2.33
N GLY A 70 -6.66 -9.92 -2.83
CA GLY A 70 -5.28 -10.39 -2.81
C GLY A 70 -5.18 -11.88 -3.09
N GLN A 71 -3.96 -12.33 -3.33
CA GLN A 71 -3.56 -13.74 -3.35
C GLN A 71 -2.10 -13.87 -2.90
N GLY A 72 -1.69 -15.07 -2.55
CA GLY A 72 -0.31 -15.33 -2.17
C GLY A 72 0.64 -15.19 -3.37
N ARG A 73 1.82 -14.67 -3.14
CA ARG A 73 2.83 -14.40 -4.20
C ARG A 73 3.29 -15.65 -4.96
N GLU A 74 3.06 -16.84 -4.40
CA GLU A 74 3.33 -18.13 -5.05
C GLU A 74 2.08 -18.73 -5.73
N GLY A 75 0.99 -17.96 -5.80
CA GLY A 75 -0.30 -18.35 -6.35
C GLY A 75 -1.27 -18.93 -5.33
N GLY A 76 -2.54 -18.59 -5.48
CA GLY A 76 -3.62 -19.04 -4.59
C GLY A 76 -3.42 -18.56 -3.15
N THR A 77 -3.34 -19.50 -2.19
CA THR A 77 -3.13 -19.16 -0.77
C THR A 77 -1.69 -19.31 -0.30
N ARG A 78 -0.74 -19.51 -1.22
CA ARG A 78 0.66 -19.78 -0.87
C ARG A 78 1.52 -18.53 -0.86
N GLY A 79 2.38 -18.42 0.15
CA GLY A 79 3.30 -17.29 0.34
C GLY A 79 2.61 -16.05 0.88
N GLU A 80 3.35 -14.96 0.93
CA GLU A 80 2.92 -13.66 1.43
C GLU A 80 1.97 -12.96 0.46
N TYR A 81 1.05 -12.16 1.00
CA TYR A 81 0.07 -11.37 0.27
C TYR A 81 0.48 -9.90 0.21
N MET A 82 0.23 -9.28 -0.92
CA MET A 82 0.12 -7.83 -1.08
C MET A 82 -1.37 -7.50 -1.11
N ALA A 83 -2.06 -7.69 0.04
CA ALA A 83 -3.50 -7.53 0.09
C ALA A 83 -3.91 -6.05 0.13
N ILE A 84 -5.07 -5.74 -0.45
CA ILE A 84 -5.72 -4.43 -0.37
C ILE A 84 -7.01 -4.60 0.43
N PHE A 85 -7.08 -3.98 1.63
CA PHE A 85 -8.30 -3.86 2.41
C PHE A 85 -8.99 -2.53 2.09
N TYR A 86 -10.33 -2.52 2.12
CA TYR A 86 -11.10 -1.32 1.80
C TYR A 86 -12.40 -1.25 2.60
N ASP A 87 -12.80 -0.05 3.01
CA ASP A 87 -14.10 0.23 3.64
C ASP A 87 -15.20 0.17 2.57
N ARG A 88 -16.07 -0.83 2.64
CA ARG A 88 -17.19 -1.06 1.69
C ARG A 88 -18.22 0.07 1.68
N ARG A 89 -18.26 0.88 2.73
CA ARG A 89 -19.16 2.05 2.82
C ARG A 89 -18.61 3.23 2.01
N ARG A 90 -17.34 3.17 1.62
CA ARG A 90 -16.66 4.21 0.85
C ARG A 90 -16.25 3.74 -0.55
N LEU A 91 -15.78 2.51 -0.69
CA LEU A 91 -15.19 1.99 -1.92
C LEU A 91 -15.91 0.72 -2.37
N ASP A 92 -16.46 0.77 -3.60
CA ASP A 92 -17.10 -0.36 -4.27
C ASP A 92 -16.15 -0.94 -5.33
N PRO A 93 -15.69 -2.21 -5.21
CA PRO A 93 -14.72 -2.78 -6.14
C PRO A 93 -15.38 -3.14 -7.48
N LEU A 94 -14.89 -2.58 -8.57
CA LEU A 94 -15.37 -2.79 -9.93
C LEU A 94 -14.59 -3.87 -10.67
N ALA A 95 -13.25 -3.88 -10.48
CA ALA A 95 -12.35 -4.85 -11.09
C ALA A 95 -11.13 -5.05 -10.19
N ARG A 96 -10.48 -6.20 -10.30
CA ARG A 96 -9.25 -6.52 -9.56
C ARG A 96 -8.39 -7.51 -10.32
N GLY A 97 -7.10 -7.53 -10.03
CA GLY A 97 -6.17 -8.47 -10.61
C GLY A 97 -4.80 -8.43 -9.93
N HIS A 98 -3.92 -9.21 -10.49
CA HIS A 98 -2.56 -9.39 -10.01
C HIS A 98 -1.61 -9.53 -11.17
N PHE A 99 -0.37 -9.12 -10.98
CA PHE A 99 0.73 -9.46 -11.88
C PHE A 99 2.04 -9.57 -11.09
N TRP A 100 2.98 -10.37 -11.59
CA TRP A 100 4.28 -10.58 -10.97
C TRP A 100 5.31 -9.58 -11.48
N LEU A 101 6.15 -9.08 -10.58
CA LEU A 101 7.25 -8.20 -10.88
C LEU A 101 8.42 -9.05 -11.41
N SER A 102 8.32 -9.37 -12.69
CA SER A 102 9.24 -10.26 -13.40
C SER A 102 9.10 -10.11 -14.91
N GLY A 103 9.99 -10.73 -15.69
CA GLY A 103 9.88 -10.81 -17.15
C GLY A 103 8.71 -11.65 -17.66
N THR A 104 8.01 -12.38 -16.78
CA THR A 104 6.81 -13.17 -17.09
C THR A 104 5.69 -12.81 -16.09
N PRO A 105 5.07 -11.61 -16.23
CA PRO A 105 4.17 -11.06 -15.22
C PRO A 105 2.89 -11.87 -14.98
N ASP A 106 2.46 -12.66 -15.94
CA ASP A 106 1.24 -13.48 -15.85
C ASP A 106 1.47 -14.86 -15.23
N VAL A 107 2.73 -15.19 -14.88
CA VAL A 107 3.10 -16.51 -14.33
C VAL A 107 3.17 -16.42 -12.79
N PRO A 108 2.25 -17.05 -12.03
CA PRO A 108 2.29 -17.07 -10.58
C PRO A 108 3.62 -17.61 -10.03
N GLY A 109 4.20 -16.86 -9.08
CA GLY A 109 5.48 -17.22 -8.47
C GLY A 109 6.71 -16.88 -9.32
N SER A 110 6.54 -16.19 -10.43
CA SER A 110 7.65 -15.81 -11.31
C SER A 110 8.63 -14.85 -10.62
N ASN A 111 9.94 -15.13 -10.78
CA ASN A 111 11.06 -14.34 -10.26
C ASN A 111 12.24 -14.44 -11.24
N THR A 112 12.28 -13.59 -12.25
CA THR A 112 13.25 -13.69 -13.36
C THR A 112 14.39 -12.67 -13.28
N TRP A 113 14.36 -11.74 -12.32
CA TRP A 113 15.37 -10.66 -12.21
C TRP A 113 16.38 -10.87 -11.08
N GLY A 114 16.48 -12.11 -10.56
CA GLY A 114 17.44 -12.45 -9.51
C GLY A 114 17.11 -11.85 -8.15
N GLY A 115 15.84 -11.63 -7.88
CA GLY A 115 15.35 -11.27 -6.54
C GLY A 115 15.38 -12.44 -5.57
N GLY A 116 15.32 -12.16 -4.28
CA GLY A 116 15.33 -13.17 -3.22
C GLY A 116 14.06 -14.03 -3.19
N CYS A 117 12.94 -13.52 -3.70
CA CYS A 117 11.65 -14.21 -3.75
C CYS A 117 10.73 -13.61 -4.83
N PRO A 118 9.64 -14.30 -5.20
CA PRO A 118 8.64 -13.72 -6.09
C PRO A 118 8.04 -12.45 -5.49
N ARG A 119 7.92 -11.41 -6.30
CA ARG A 119 7.29 -10.14 -5.95
C ARG A 119 6.14 -9.87 -6.92
N MET A 120 5.10 -9.20 -6.44
CA MET A 120 3.88 -9.01 -7.22
C MET A 120 3.19 -7.69 -6.88
N VAL A 121 2.23 -7.34 -7.71
CA VAL A 121 1.28 -6.25 -7.48
C VAL A 121 -0.12 -6.84 -7.39
N THR A 122 -0.87 -6.41 -6.39
CA THR A 122 -2.33 -6.52 -6.36
C THR A 122 -2.91 -5.18 -6.75
N TRP A 123 -3.92 -5.15 -7.61
CA TRP A 123 -4.62 -3.93 -7.95
C TRP A 123 -6.14 -4.10 -7.88
N VAL A 124 -6.83 -3.01 -7.55
CA VAL A 124 -8.29 -2.95 -7.52
C VAL A 124 -8.74 -1.61 -8.08
N ARG A 125 -9.66 -1.64 -9.04
CA ARG A 125 -10.40 -0.46 -9.50
C ARG A 125 -11.65 -0.32 -8.65
N PHE A 126 -11.86 0.87 -8.12
CA PHE A 126 -12.98 1.18 -7.24
C PHE A 126 -13.84 2.30 -7.80
N ARG A 127 -15.13 2.27 -7.44
CA ARG A 127 -15.99 3.46 -7.40
C ARG A 127 -15.94 4.05 -6.00
N ASP A 128 -15.63 5.32 -5.88
CA ASP A 128 -15.74 6.08 -4.64
C ASP A 128 -17.20 6.50 -4.44
N LEU A 129 -17.88 5.89 -3.48
CA LEU A 129 -19.30 6.10 -3.22
C LEU A 129 -19.62 7.51 -2.70
N ALA A 130 -18.64 8.24 -2.15
CA ALA A 130 -18.84 9.61 -1.68
C ALA A 130 -18.72 10.65 -2.79
N THR A 131 -17.95 10.36 -3.84
CA THR A 131 -17.73 11.31 -4.96
C THR A 131 -18.38 10.87 -6.26
N GLY A 132 -18.71 9.59 -6.40
CA GLY A 132 -19.17 8.93 -7.63
C GLY A 132 -18.06 8.70 -8.65
N GLY A 133 -16.83 9.17 -8.40
CA GLY A 133 -15.67 8.97 -9.27
C GLY A 133 -15.07 7.57 -9.16
N GLU A 134 -14.19 7.24 -10.08
CA GLU A 134 -13.43 5.99 -10.03
C GLU A 134 -11.97 6.26 -9.68
N LEU A 135 -11.30 5.26 -9.11
CA LEU A 135 -9.88 5.25 -8.84
C LEU A 135 -9.32 3.83 -8.96
N CYS A 136 -8.02 3.71 -9.18
CA CYS A 136 -7.31 2.45 -9.08
C CYS A 136 -6.37 2.50 -7.86
N ALA A 137 -6.34 1.42 -7.10
CA ALA A 137 -5.35 1.20 -6.05
C ALA A 137 -4.42 0.06 -6.46
N ALA A 138 -3.12 0.24 -6.31
CA ALA A 138 -2.11 -0.79 -6.50
C ALA A 138 -1.29 -0.94 -5.22
N ASN A 139 -1.05 -2.19 -4.80
CA ASN A 139 -0.24 -2.50 -3.62
C ASN A 139 0.85 -3.49 -3.96
N THR A 140 2.06 -3.25 -3.47
CA THR A 140 3.25 -4.04 -3.82
C THR A 140 4.20 -4.21 -2.66
N HIS A 141 5.16 -5.12 -2.82
CA HIS A 141 6.32 -5.29 -1.95
C HIS A 141 7.53 -5.61 -2.84
N PHE A 142 8.49 -4.71 -2.90
CA PHE A 142 9.67 -4.86 -3.75
C PHE A 142 10.71 -5.79 -3.13
N ASP A 143 11.67 -6.23 -3.92
CA ASP A 143 12.70 -7.17 -3.46
C ASP A 143 13.68 -6.53 -2.47
N HIS A 144 13.95 -7.21 -1.37
CA HIS A 144 14.83 -6.72 -0.30
C HIS A 144 16.32 -6.95 -0.59
N LEU A 145 16.68 -7.92 -1.46
CA LEU A 145 18.09 -8.25 -1.75
C LEU A 145 18.62 -7.58 -3.01
N SER A 146 17.84 -7.61 -4.10
CA SER A 146 18.32 -7.24 -5.43
C SER A 146 17.92 -5.81 -5.81
N ALA A 147 18.90 -4.90 -5.85
CA ALA A 147 18.69 -3.55 -6.38
C ALA A 147 18.23 -3.58 -7.84
N HIS A 148 18.80 -4.49 -8.66
CA HIS A 148 18.38 -4.68 -10.04
C HIS A 148 16.89 -5.07 -10.15
N ALA A 149 16.44 -6.02 -9.32
CA ALA A 149 15.03 -6.41 -9.31
C ALA A 149 14.12 -5.24 -8.92
N ARG A 150 14.50 -4.41 -7.93
CA ARG A 150 13.75 -3.19 -7.55
C ARG A 150 13.65 -2.18 -8.70
N GLU A 151 14.74 -1.95 -9.45
CA GLU A 151 14.72 -1.06 -10.61
C GLU A 151 13.81 -1.56 -11.72
N GLN A 152 13.87 -2.86 -12.04
CA GLN A 152 12.99 -3.46 -13.06
C GLN A 152 11.52 -3.41 -12.59
N ALA A 153 11.26 -3.70 -11.32
CA ALA A 153 9.94 -3.61 -10.71
C ALA A 153 9.35 -2.19 -10.82
N ALA A 154 10.14 -1.16 -10.53
CA ALA A 154 9.71 0.24 -10.66
C ALA A 154 9.32 0.59 -12.10
N ARG A 155 10.13 0.18 -13.09
CA ARG A 155 9.83 0.42 -14.51
C ARG A 155 8.58 -0.34 -14.96
N GLN A 156 8.43 -1.60 -14.57
CA GLN A 156 7.27 -2.41 -14.92
C GLN A 156 5.99 -1.86 -14.28
N LEU A 157 6.03 -1.51 -12.99
CA LEU A 157 4.88 -0.92 -12.32
C LEU A 157 4.49 0.42 -12.96
N ALA A 158 5.44 1.32 -13.22
CA ALA A 158 5.17 2.59 -13.89
C ALA A 158 4.54 2.39 -15.28
N ALA A 159 5.08 1.47 -16.09
CA ALA A 159 4.52 1.13 -17.39
C ALA A 159 3.09 0.55 -17.28
N TRP A 160 2.86 -0.31 -16.29
CA TRP A 160 1.52 -0.87 -16.06
C TRP A 160 0.51 0.22 -15.68
N LEU A 161 0.88 1.14 -14.78
CA LEU A 161 0.03 2.24 -14.34
C LEU A 161 -0.38 3.14 -15.50
N THR A 162 0.55 3.48 -16.38
CA THR A 162 0.29 4.35 -17.53
C THR A 162 -0.52 3.70 -18.66
N THR A 163 -0.57 2.37 -18.71
CA THR A 163 -1.30 1.65 -19.75
C THR A 163 -2.64 1.09 -19.29
N HIS A 164 -2.77 0.67 -18.04
CA HIS A 164 -3.96 -0.03 -17.53
C HIS A 164 -4.82 0.81 -16.58
N ALA A 165 -4.30 1.92 -16.11
CA ALA A 165 -5.01 2.80 -15.20
C ALA A 165 -4.92 4.29 -15.62
N ALA A 166 -4.61 4.56 -16.89
CA ALA A 166 -4.43 5.91 -17.42
C ALA A 166 -5.71 6.78 -17.38
N ASP A 167 -6.87 6.15 -17.32
CA ASP A 167 -8.19 6.79 -17.35
C ASP A 167 -8.73 7.19 -15.96
N VAL A 168 -8.06 6.77 -14.88
CA VAL A 168 -8.47 7.04 -13.50
C VAL A 168 -7.28 7.43 -12.61
N PRO A 169 -7.51 8.20 -11.53
CA PRO A 169 -6.47 8.45 -10.53
C PRO A 169 -5.96 7.14 -9.92
N VAL A 170 -4.63 7.03 -9.75
CA VAL A 170 -4.01 5.83 -9.17
C VAL A 170 -3.36 6.14 -7.82
N LEU A 171 -3.68 5.34 -6.81
CA LEU A 171 -2.98 5.31 -5.54
C LEU A 171 -2.08 4.07 -5.49
N VAL A 172 -0.81 4.26 -5.18
CA VAL A 172 0.14 3.16 -4.99
C VAL A 172 0.57 3.11 -3.54
N THR A 173 0.46 1.93 -2.93
CA THR A 173 0.94 1.63 -1.58
C THR A 173 1.98 0.52 -1.64
N GLY A 174 2.94 0.50 -0.73
CA GLY A 174 3.89 -0.60 -0.69
C GLY A 174 5.04 -0.39 0.27
N ASP A 175 5.72 -1.51 0.53
CA ASP A 175 7.08 -1.56 1.01
C ASP A 175 8.00 -1.71 -0.19
N PHE A 176 8.81 -0.70 -0.46
CA PHE A 176 9.68 -0.67 -1.64
C PHE A 176 11.11 -1.13 -1.35
N ASN A 177 11.41 -1.47 -0.10
CA ASN A 177 12.73 -1.96 0.34
C ASN A 177 13.91 -1.08 -0.13
N THR A 178 13.66 0.22 -0.24
CA THR A 178 14.67 1.23 -0.59
C THR A 178 14.22 2.60 -0.09
N PRO A 179 15.13 3.48 0.30
CA PRO A 179 14.77 4.81 0.78
C PRO A 179 14.04 5.64 -0.27
N ALA A 180 13.09 6.48 0.18
CA ALA A 180 12.51 7.54 -0.62
C ALA A 180 13.62 8.47 -1.18
N ARG A 181 13.33 9.16 -2.29
CA ARG A 181 14.28 10.05 -2.99
C ARG A 181 15.47 9.34 -3.66
N GLY A 182 15.53 8.00 -3.60
CA GLY A 182 16.48 7.20 -4.35
C GLY A 182 16.07 6.97 -5.82
N PRO A 183 16.92 6.26 -6.61
CA PRO A 183 16.66 6.03 -8.05
C PRO A 183 15.33 5.32 -8.35
N VAL A 184 14.96 4.33 -7.55
CA VAL A 184 13.71 3.55 -7.69
C VAL A 184 12.49 4.44 -7.45
N HIS A 185 12.52 5.26 -6.38
CA HIS A 185 11.48 6.22 -6.06
C HIS A 185 11.31 7.24 -7.20
N THR A 186 12.42 7.85 -7.66
CA THR A 186 12.42 8.80 -8.77
C THR A 186 11.85 8.16 -10.05
N ALA A 187 12.22 6.91 -10.36
CA ALA A 187 11.74 6.21 -11.54
C ALA A 187 10.22 6.01 -11.52
N LEU A 188 9.63 5.67 -10.36
CA LEU A 188 8.19 5.55 -10.20
C LEU A 188 7.48 6.91 -10.35
N LEU A 189 7.98 7.95 -9.66
CA LEU A 189 7.36 9.28 -9.71
C LEU A 189 7.36 9.85 -11.13
N THR A 190 8.47 9.73 -11.85
CA THR A 190 8.59 10.27 -13.22
C THR A 190 7.92 9.38 -14.25
N GLY A 191 8.01 8.06 -14.09
CA GLY A 191 7.49 7.10 -15.08
C GLY A 191 5.97 6.99 -15.10
N ALA A 192 5.28 7.33 -14.02
CA ALA A 192 3.82 7.25 -13.90
C ALA A 192 3.17 8.60 -13.49
N ASP A 193 3.90 9.70 -13.57
CA ASP A 193 3.45 11.05 -13.18
C ASP A 193 2.82 11.11 -11.77
N LEU A 194 3.52 10.54 -10.80
CA LEU A 194 3.11 10.47 -9.41
C LEU A 194 3.86 11.49 -8.53
N VAL A 195 3.33 11.67 -7.33
CA VAL A 195 4.00 12.35 -6.21
C VAL A 195 4.01 11.43 -4.99
N ASP A 196 5.06 11.53 -4.17
CA ASP A 196 5.03 10.95 -2.82
C ASP A 196 4.09 11.80 -1.95
N THR A 197 3.11 11.16 -1.34
CA THR A 197 2.16 11.87 -0.46
C THR A 197 2.85 12.53 0.73
N TRP A 198 3.98 11.98 1.18
CA TRP A 198 4.80 12.61 2.22
C TRP A 198 5.34 13.97 1.76
N ASP A 199 5.92 14.03 0.57
CA ASP A 199 6.51 15.26 0.06
C ASP A 199 5.46 16.29 -0.37
N ALA A 200 4.27 15.83 -0.81
CA ALA A 200 3.17 16.68 -1.25
C ALA A 200 2.25 17.16 -0.12
N ALA A 201 2.35 16.59 1.09
CA ALA A 201 1.44 16.88 2.18
C ALA A 201 1.55 18.33 2.69
N ALA A 202 0.38 18.98 2.89
CA ALA A 202 0.29 20.28 3.52
C ALA A 202 0.75 20.25 4.99
N GLU A 203 0.43 19.15 5.68
CA GLU A 203 0.86 18.90 7.06
C GLU A 203 1.49 17.51 7.17
N ARG A 204 2.64 17.42 7.83
CA ARG A 204 3.33 16.15 8.07
C ARG A 204 3.48 15.88 9.56
N GLY A 205 3.36 14.60 9.93
CA GLY A 205 3.80 14.13 11.23
C GLY A 205 5.33 14.24 11.39
N PRO A 206 5.85 13.93 12.57
CA PRO A 206 7.30 13.83 12.78
C PRO A 206 7.93 12.88 11.76
N ASP A 207 9.08 13.26 11.20
CA ASP A 207 9.84 12.41 10.29
C ASP A 207 10.43 11.22 11.05
N SER A 208 10.30 10.03 10.51
CA SER A 208 10.79 8.78 11.10
C SER A 208 11.04 7.75 10.01
N GLY A 209 12.02 6.88 10.24
CA GLY A 209 12.15 5.64 9.48
C GLY A 209 10.89 4.79 9.61
N THR A 210 10.55 4.04 8.55
CA THR A 210 9.36 3.19 8.56
C THR A 210 9.64 1.76 9.01
N PHE A 211 10.83 1.21 8.74
CA PHE A 211 11.31 -0.05 9.31
C PHE A 211 12.05 0.22 10.61
N HIS A 212 11.67 -0.45 11.70
CA HIS A 212 12.21 -0.20 13.03
C HIS A 212 12.63 -1.48 13.79
N ASP A 213 12.37 -2.66 13.25
CA ASP A 213 12.75 -3.95 13.85
C ASP A 213 12.40 -4.05 15.36
N HIS A 214 11.17 -3.65 15.71
CA HIS A 214 10.67 -3.57 17.10
C HIS A 214 11.47 -2.64 18.06
N LEU A 215 12.31 -1.77 17.50
CA LEU A 215 13.05 -0.75 18.24
C LEU A 215 12.29 0.59 18.27
N PRO A 216 12.69 1.54 19.12
CA PRO A 216 12.10 2.89 19.11
C PRO A 216 12.22 3.57 17.74
N PRO A 217 11.28 4.49 17.40
CA PRO A 217 11.35 5.27 16.17
C PRO A 217 12.71 6.00 16.00
N VAL A 218 13.25 5.95 14.80
CA VAL A 218 14.49 6.68 14.44
C VAL A 218 14.09 7.97 13.72
N PRO A 219 14.25 9.15 14.35
CA PRO A 219 14.02 10.42 13.70
C PRO A 219 14.88 10.57 12.43
N ASP A 220 14.30 11.14 11.38
CA ASP A 220 14.94 11.32 10.06
C ASP A 220 15.49 10.03 9.44
N GLY A 221 14.99 8.87 9.89
CA GLY A 221 15.35 7.56 9.34
C GLY A 221 14.74 7.31 7.95
N ASP A 222 15.22 6.27 7.28
CA ASP A 222 14.78 5.92 5.94
C ASP A 222 13.30 5.50 5.89
N ARG A 223 12.51 6.18 5.05
CA ARG A 223 11.17 5.73 4.69
C ARG A 223 11.27 4.79 3.50
N ILE A 224 10.98 3.51 3.73
CA ILE A 224 10.94 2.48 2.68
C ILE A 224 9.50 2.07 2.32
N ASP A 225 8.53 2.46 3.14
CA ASP A 225 7.10 2.30 2.89
C ASP A 225 6.53 3.63 2.38
N TRP A 226 5.89 3.63 1.19
CA TRP A 226 5.40 4.85 0.56
C TRP A 226 3.93 4.74 0.17
N ILE A 227 3.28 5.90 0.13
CA ILE A 227 2.00 6.11 -0.54
C ILE A 227 2.24 7.12 -1.65
N LEU A 228 2.00 6.70 -2.90
CA LEU A 228 2.13 7.56 -4.07
C LEU A 228 0.74 7.87 -4.62
N ALA A 229 0.57 9.09 -5.12
CA ALA A 229 -0.69 9.59 -5.67
C ALA A 229 -0.44 10.30 -7.01
N PRO A 230 -1.44 10.50 -7.86
CA PRO A 230 -1.30 11.29 -9.08
C PRO A 230 -0.77 12.70 -8.79
N ARG A 231 0.06 13.22 -9.70
CA ARG A 231 0.51 14.62 -9.61
C ARG A 231 -0.68 15.57 -9.55
N GLY A 232 -0.61 16.56 -8.67
CA GLY A 232 -1.70 17.52 -8.44
C GLY A 232 -2.77 17.03 -7.45
N THR A 233 -2.60 15.86 -6.84
CA THR A 233 -3.44 15.43 -5.71
C THR A 233 -3.29 16.40 -4.56
N ASP A 234 -4.41 16.85 -3.98
CA ASP A 234 -4.41 17.64 -2.75
C ASP A 234 -4.18 16.69 -1.55
N VAL A 235 -2.94 16.64 -1.06
CA VAL A 235 -2.57 15.84 0.10
C VAL A 235 -2.63 16.70 1.35
N ARG A 236 -3.63 16.44 2.19
CA ARG A 236 -3.85 17.23 3.42
C ARG A 236 -2.85 16.89 4.50
N THR A 237 -2.72 15.60 4.78
CA THR A 237 -1.80 15.11 5.82
C THR A 237 -1.06 13.87 5.35
N ALA A 238 0.17 13.71 5.82
CA ALA A 238 0.92 12.45 5.76
C ALA A 238 1.62 12.21 7.09
N LYS A 239 1.66 10.96 7.56
CA LYS A 239 2.36 10.60 8.79
C LYS A 239 2.90 9.18 8.75
N VAL A 240 4.05 8.97 9.39
CA VAL A 240 4.48 7.66 9.88
C VAL A 240 3.81 7.46 11.23
N ASN A 241 3.00 6.42 11.38
CA ASN A 241 2.24 6.17 12.60
C ASN A 241 3.09 5.36 13.59
N THR A 242 3.85 6.07 14.40
CA THR A 242 4.71 5.49 15.45
C THR A 242 3.96 5.21 16.75
N ALA A 243 2.65 5.45 16.80
CA ALA A 243 1.84 5.27 17.99
C ALA A 243 1.59 3.77 18.25
N ALA A 244 2.42 3.17 19.09
CA ALA A 244 2.22 1.84 19.64
C ALA A 244 2.01 1.95 21.17
N GLU A 245 1.15 1.11 21.72
CA GLU A 245 1.09 0.94 23.18
C GLU A 245 2.36 0.22 23.64
N PRO A 246 2.91 0.58 24.81
CA PRO A 246 4.10 -0.08 25.34
C PRO A 246 3.93 -1.61 25.38
N GLY A 247 4.85 -2.33 24.77
CA GLY A 247 4.84 -3.80 24.71
C GLY A 247 3.85 -4.42 23.71
N ARG A 248 3.11 -3.60 22.91
CA ARG A 248 2.14 -4.07 21.90
C ARG A 248 2.49 -3.54 20.52
N CYS A 249 3.67 -3.88 20.01
CA CYS A 249 4.09 -3.51 18.67
C CYS A 249 3.38 -4.39 17.62
N PRO A 250 2.66 -3.81 16.65
CA PRO A 250 1.88 -4.57 15.67
C PRO A 250 2.75 -5.23 14.59
N SER A 251 3.90 -4.65 14.27
CA SER A 251 4.82 -5.07 13.20
C SER A 251 6.22 -4.52 13.50
N ASP A 252 7.21 -4.92 12.73
CA ASP A 252 8.55 -4.31 12.66
C ASP A 252 8.60 -3.09 11.71
N HIS A 253 7.46 -2.78 11.05
CA HIS A 253 7.24 -1.56 10.28
C HIS A 253 6.17 -0.68 10.93
N PHE A 254 6.38 0.64 10.88
CA PHE A 254 5.33 1.61 11.19
C PHE A 254 4.41 1.80 9.99
N PRO A 255 3.07 1.81 10.19
CA PRO A 255 2.15 2.16 9.13
C PRO A 255 2.39 3.59 8.63
N VAL A 256 2.34 3.80 7.31
CA VAL A 256 2.33 5.15 6.72
C VAL A 256 0.91 5.50 6.31
N GLN A 257 0.49 6.73 6.54
CA GLN A 257 -0.86 7.20 6.33
C GLN A 257 -0.88 8.52 5.57
N ALA A 258 -1.90 8.69 4.72
CA ALA A 258 -2.18 9.95 4.06
C ALA A 258 -3.69 10.24 4.00
N LEU A 259 -4.06 11.52 4.08
CA LEU A 259 -5.39 12.02 3.73
C LEU A 259 -5.29 12.75 2.40
N VAL A 260 -5.92 12.22 1.37
CA VAL A 260 -5.83 12.73 0.01
C VAL A 260 -7.20 13.10 -0.56
N HIS A 261 -7.25 14.15 -1.37
CA HIS A 261 -8.40 14.51 -2.19
C HIS A 261 -8.00 14.32 -3.66
N LEU A 262 -8.51 13.26 -4.27
CA LEU A 262 -8.29 12.99 -5.68
C LEU A 262 -9.09 13.97 -6.53
N ALA A 263 -8.50 14.46 -7.63
CA ALA A 263 -9.23 15.25 -8.61
C ALA A 263 -10.41 14.43 -9.17
N ARG A 264 -11.58 15.07 -9.33
CA ARG A 264 -12.72 14.41 -9.95
C ARG A 264 -12.41 14.14 -11.42
N THR A 265 -12.33 12.89 -11.81
CA THR A 265 -12.53 12.50 -13.20
C THR A 265 -14.03 12.63 -13.47
N VAL A 266 -14.48 13.77 -14.00
CA VAL A 266 -15.83 13.88 -14.55
C VAL A 266 -15.79 13.07 -15.85
N PRO A 267 -16.61 12.02 -16.02
CA PRO A 267 -16.77 11.42 -17.34
C PRO A 267 -17.20 12.53 -18.30
N GLU A 268 -16.47 12.76 -19.40
CA GLU A 268 -16.99 13.56 -20.48
C GLU A 268 -18.29 12.90 -20.94
N VAL A 269 -19.42 13.50 -20.60
CA VAL A 269 -20.71 13.18 -21.24
C VAL A 269 -20.54 13.63 -22.69
N PRO A 270 -20.53 12.71 -23.67
CA PRO A 270 -20.50 13.14 -25.07
C PRO A 270 -21.65 14.07 -25.30
N ALA A 271 -21.37 15.24 -25.85
CA ALA A 271 -22.39 16.20 -26.22
C ALA A 271 -23.41 15.54 -27.20
N PRO A 272 -24.71 15.82 -27.05
CA PRO A 272 -25.76 15.22 -27.84
C PRO A 272 -25.63 15.51 -29.33
#